data_ef986d50cd08be42c647e02c88406b56
#
_entry.id   ef986d50cd08be42c647e02c88406b56
#
_cell.length_a   1.000
_cell.length_b   1.000
_cell.length_c   1.000
_cell.angle_alpha   90.00
_cell.angle_beta   90.00
_cell.angle_gamma   90.00
#
_symmetry.space_group_name_H-M   'P 1'
#
loop_
_entity.id
_entity.type
_entity.pdbx_description
1 polymer ?
#
loop_
_entity_poly.entity_id
_entity_poly.type
_entity_poly.pdbx_seq_one_letter_code
_entity_poly.pdbx_strand_id
1 'polypeptide(L)'
;LRQIFNLANQYMIPTIVDPKGAQWNKYDGATFITPNVKELSERVGYSIRNDDDNIVTAAKEALDTNNIQYIIATRSEKGISVIARDGRIWHNPATQQDVFDVSGAGDTVVATMICSIAANLSMRTALHVANGAAGIVVSKVGTYPIHRQELIDLWMSLQEGKSIEKSLYSWEEMKTLVRQWQDQGDTVVFTNGCFDILHRGH
;
A
#
# COMPACT_ATOMS: atom_id res chain seq x y z
N LEU A 1 20.19 -17.45 -2.52
CA LEU A 1 18.88 -16.82 -2.80
C LEU A 1 18.21 -17.45 -4.01
N ARG A 2 18.89 -17.60 -5.17
CA ARG A 2 18.30 -18.16 -6.40
C ARG A 2 17.62 -19.52 -6.18
N GLN A 3 18.21 -20.44 -5.40
CA GLN A 3 17.60 -21.73 -5.09
C GLN A 3 16.31 -21.59 -4.28
N ILE A 4 16.25 -20.61 -3.35
CA ILE A 4 15.04 -20.32 -2.56
C ILE A 4 13.94 -19.80 -3.46
N PHE A 5 14.24 -18.86 -4.36
CA PHE A 5 13.24 -18.32 -5.29
C PHE A 5 12.74 -19.39 -6.27
N ASN A 6 13.62 -20.24 -6.79
CA ASN A 6 13.21 -21.35 -7.64
C ASN A 6 12.27 -22.31 -6.91
N LEU A 7 12.57 -22.66 -5.66
CA LEU A 7 11.73 -23.52 -4.85
C LEU A 7 10.38 -22.86 -4.55
N ALA A 8 10.39 -21.59 -4.14
CA ALA A 8 9.16 -20.83 -3.89
C ALA A 8 8.27 -20.76 -5.13
N ASN A 9 8.86 -20.47 -6.30
CA ASN A 9 8.14 -20.41 -7.59
C ASN A 9 7.57 -21.79 -7.98
N GLN A 10 8.28 -22.88 -7.73
CA GLN A 10 7.78 -24.24 -7.96
C GLN A 10 6.50 -24.55 -7.17
N TYR A 11 6.42 -24.02 -5.95
CA TYR A 11 5.24 -24.18 -5.07
C TYR A 11 4.27 -23.00 -5.14
N MET A 12 4.45 -22.06 -6.07
CA MET A 12 3.62 -20.85 -6.22
C MET A 12 3.55 -20.00 -4.93
N ILE A 13 4.63 -20.01 -4.15
CA ILE A 13 4.74 -19.22 -2.91
C ILE A 13 5.33 -17.84 -3.29
N PRO A 14 4.60 -16.74 -3.08
CA PRO A 14 5.13 -15.41 -3.35
C PRO A 14 6.28 -15.07 -2.39
N THR A 15 7.31 -14.44 -2.93
CA THR A 15 8.49 -13.99 -2.18
C THR A 15 8.58 -12.48 -2.19
N ILE A 16 8.97 -11.89 -1.06
CA ILE A 16 9.23 -10.46 -0.94
C ILE A 16 10.66 -10.24 -0.44
N VAL A 17 11.36 -9.27 -1.01
CA VAL A 17 12.76 -8.99 -0.71
C VAL A 17 12.95 -7.50 -0.48
N ASP A 18 13.54 -7.14 0.66
CA ASP A 18 14.10 -5.82 0.90
C ASP A 18 15.52 -5.75 0.31
N PRO A 19 15.75 -4.98 -0.79
CA PRO A 19 17.01 -5.00 -1.50
C PRO A 19 18.10 -4.24 -0.78
N LYS A 20 19.34 -4.70 -0.97
CA LYS A 20 20.53 -3.97 -0.48
C LYS A 20 21.55 -3.85 -1.61
N GLY A 21 21.97 -2.62 -1.90
CA GLY A 21 22.94 -2.27 -2.92
C GLY A 21 22.41 -2.34 -4.35
N ALA A 22 23.23 -1.93 -5.32
CA ALA A 22 22.83 -1.78 -6.71
C ALA A 22 22.70 -3.11 -7.50
N GLN A 23 23.27 -4.21 -7.02
CA GLN A 23 23.30 -5.49 -7.74
C GLN A 23 22.07 -6.34 -7.40
N TRP A 24 21.02 -6.22 -8.24
CA TRP A 24 19.76 -6.93 -8.05
C TRP A 24 19.65 -8.28 -8.75
N ASN A 25 20.59 -8.66 -9.61
CA ASN A 25 20.65 -9.97 -10.25
C ASN A 25 20.68 -11.15 -9.25
N LYS A 26 21.10 -10.90 -8.00
CA LYS A 26 21.01 -11.89 -6.91
C LYS A 26 19.57 -12.15 -6.45
N TYR A 27 18.63 -11.26 -6.80
CA TYR A 27 17.20 -11.34 -6.47
C TYR A 27 16.34 -11.82 -7.64
N ASP A 28 16.94 -12.18 -8.77
CA ASP A 28 16.22 -12.72 -9.91
C ASP A 28 15.40 -13.95 -9.52
N GLY A 29 14.12 -13.93 -9.89
CA GLY A 29 13.14 -14.94 -9.52
C GLY A 29 12.27 -14.56 -8.31
N ALA A 30 12.57 -13.44 -7.62
CA ALA A 30 11.70 -12.93 -6.58
C ALA A 30 10.36 -12.43 -7.16
N THR A 31 9.27 -12.60 -6.39
CA THR A 31 7.99 -12.06 -6.78
C THR A 31 7.95 -10.55 -6.58
N PHE A 32 8.33 -10.09 -5.39
CA PHE A 32 8.34 -8.67 -5.01
C PHE A 32 9.71 -8.23 -4.51
N ILE A 33 10.05 -6.97 -4.81
CA ILE A 33 11.20 -6.28 -4.22
C ILE A 33 10.75 -4.90 -3.72
N THR A 34 11.27 -4.46 -2.56
CA THR A 34 10.78 -3.28 -1.84
C THR A 34 11.84 -2.17 -1.71
N PRO A 35 12.37 -1.61 -2.80
CA PRO A 35 13.35 -0.55 -2.71
C PRO A 35 12.73 0.75 -2.19
N ASN A 36 13.50 1.53 -1.45
CA ASN A 36 13.25 2.96 -1.31
C ASN A 36 13.79 3.73 -2.54
N VAL A 37 13.50 5.04 -2.61
CA VAL A 37 13.91 5.89 -3.75
C VAL A 37 15.43 5.88 -3.94
N LYS A 38 16.22 5.86 -2.85
CA LYS A 38 17.68 5.81 -2.92
C LYS A 38 18.16 4.48 -3.48
N GLU A 39 17.65 3.35 -2.99
CA GLU A 39 18.01 2.02 -3.45
C GLU A 39 17.62 1.79 -4.92
N LEU A 40 16.48 2.37 -5.34
CA LEU A 40 16.07 2.35 -6.74
C LEU A 40 17.01 3.22 -7.60
N SER A 41 17.42 4.41 -7.12
CA SER A 41 18.41 5.27 -7.79
C SER A 41 19.77 4.57 -7.93
N GLU A 42 20.23 3.89 -6.88
CA GLU A 42 21.47 3.10 -6.92
C GLU A 42 21.38 1.97 -7.95
N ARG A 43 20.21 1.35 -8.08
CA ARG A 43 19.98 0.26 -9.05
C ARG A 43 20.06 0.73 -10.49
N VAL A 44 19.44 1.87 -10.82
CA VAL A 44 19.43 2.38 -12.19
C VAL A 44 20.67 3.22 -12.52
N GLY A 45 21.47 3.60 -11.52
CA GLY A 45 22.73 4.32 -11.69
C GLY A 45 22.61 5.83 -11.86
N TYR A 46 21.43 6.40 -11.60
CA TYR A 46 21.20 7.85 -11.61
C TYR A 46 20.23 8.30 -10.51
N SER A 47 20.27 9.60 -10.17
CA SER A 47 19.36 10.16 -9.16
C SER A 47 17.94 10.28 -9.70
N ILE A 48 16.98 9.69 -8.98
CA ILE A 48 15.56 9.71 -9.32
C ILE A 48 14.86 10.80 -8.52
N ARG A 49 14.09 11.64 -9.21
CA ARG A 49 13.18 12.57 -8.55
C ARG A 49 12.00 11.81 -7.99
N ASN A 50 11.58 12.13 -6.74
CA ASN A 50 10.48 11.43 -6.06
C ASN A 50 9.11 11.93 -6.53
N ASP A 51 8.81 11.77 -7.82
CA ASP A 51 7.50 11.95 -8.44
C ASP A 51 7.07 10.67 -9.15
N ASP A 52 5.80 10.58 -9.52
CA ASP A 52 5.21 9.33 -10.02
C ASP A 52 5.86 8.88 -11.34
N ASP A 53 6.09 9.79 -12.28
CA ASP A 53 6.62 9.47 -13.60
C ASP A 53 8.06 8.97 -13.53
N ASN A 54 8.92 9.62 -12.73
CA ASN A 54 10.31 9.23 -12.57
C ASN A 54 10.45 7.90 -11.83
N ILE A 55 9.63 7.66 -10.80
CA ILE A 55 9.59 6.36 -10.09
C ILE A 55 9.14 5.23 -11.02
N VAL A 56 8.09 5.45 -11.81
CA VAL A 56 7.59 4.46 -12.76
C VAL A 56 8.63 4.13 -13.83
N THR A 57 9.29 5.16 -14.36
CA THR A 57 10.34 4.99 -15.39
C THR A 57 11.49 4.15 -14.85
N ALA A 58 12.04 4.52 -13.69
CA ALA A 58 13.15 3.80 -13.08
C ALA A 58 12.76 2.36 -12.66
N ALA A 59 11.55 2.17 -12.15
CA ALA A 59 11.07 0.84 -11.80
C ALA A 59 10.90 -0.05 -13.02
N LYS A 60 10.40 0.46 -14.15
CA LYS A 60 10.32 -0.29 -15.41
C LYS A 60 11.70 -0.70 -15.91
N GLU A 61 12.66 0.23 -15.92
CA GLU A 61 14.05 -0.05 -16.29
C GLU A 61 14.68 -1.16 -15.43
N ALA A 62 14.43 -1.10 -14.10
CA ALA A 62 14.89 -2.15 -13.19
C ALA A 62 14.18 -3.49 -13.42
N LEU A 63 12.89 -3.50 -13.76
CA LEU A 63 12.15 -4.71 -14.13
C LEU A 63 12.65 -5.31 -15.45
N ASP A 64 12.97 -4.49 -16.45
CA ASP A 64 13.46 -4.95 -17.75
C ASP A 64 14.82 -5.66 -17.64
N THR A 65 15.65 -5.23 -16.71
CA THR A 65 17.00 -5.76 -16.49
C THR A 65 17.09 -6.84 -15.40
N ASN A 66 16.00 -7.12 -14.67
CA ASN A 66 15.95 -8.16 -13.63
C ASN A 66 14.68 -9.00 -13.77
N ASN A 67 14.79 -10.30 -13.48
CA ASN A 67 13.64 -11.20 -13.47
C ASN A 67 12.87 -11.12 -12.14
N ILE A 68 12.17 -10.00 -11.95
CA ILE A 68 11.32 -9.70 -10.78
C ILE A 68 9.92 -9.36 -11.29
N GLN A 69 8.85 -9.73 -10.55
CA GLN A 69 7.49 -9.52 -11.03
C GLN A 69 6.93 -8.14 -10.64
N TYR A 70 7.28 -7.65 -9.43
CA TYR A 70 6.77 -6.38 -8.89
C TYR A 70 7.86 -5.60 -8.18
N ILE A 71 7.88 -4.29 -8.37
CA ILE A 71 8.62 -3.35 -7.54
C ILE A 71 7.62 -2.60 -6.66
N ILE A 72 7.85 -2.62 -5.34
CA ILE A 72 7.10 -1.86 -4.33
C ILE A 72 8.03 -0.75 -3.86
N ALA A 73 7.97 0.40 -4.50
CA ALA A 73 8.82 1.55 -4.17
C ALA A 73 8.26 2.29 -2.95
N THR A 74 9.01 2.34 -1.86
CA THR A 74 8.69 3.17 -0.69
C THR A 74 9.24 4.57 -0.89
N ARG A 75 8.38 5.60 -0.72
CA ARG A 75 8.61 6.97 -1.18
C ARG A 75 8.48 8.02 -0.08
N SER A 76 8.68 7.61 1.18
CA SER A 76 8.54 8.46 2.36
C SER A 76 7.20 9.20 2.37
N GLU A 77 7.21 10.54 2.40
CA GLU A 77 6.02 11.41 2.42
C GLU A 77 5.13 11.29 1.17
N LYS A 78 5.62 10.66 0.11
CA LYS A 78 4.84 10.35 -1.11
C LYS A 78 4.13 8.99 -1.05
N GLY A 79 4.31 8.23 0.04
CA GLY A 79 3.67 6.94 0.24
C GLY A 79 4.35 5.78 -0.49
N ILE A 80 3.58 4.96 -1.18
CA ILE A 80 4.08 3.73 -1.81
C ILE A 80 3.58 3.64 -3.25
N SER A 81 4.45 3.21 -4.15
CA SER A 81 4.09 2.90 -5.54
C SER A 81 4.41 1.45 -5.86
N VAL A 82 3.47 0.75 -6.50
CA VAL A 82 3.70 -0.61 -7.02
C VAL A 82 3.69 -0.59 -8.53
N ILE A 83 4.73 -1.13 -9.11
CA ILE A 83 4.91 -1.26 -10.57
C ILE A 83 5.06 -2.74 -10.87
N ALA A 84 4.17 -3.27 -11.69
CA ALA A 84 4.19 -4.66 -12.12
C ALA A 84 4.88 -4.79 -13.48
N ARG A 85 5.51 -5.93 -13.72
CA ARG A 85 6.13 -6.29 -15.00
C ARG A 85 5.13 -6.26 -16.17
N ASP A 86 3.87 -6.58 -15.92
CA ASP A 86 2.79 -6.54 -16.90
C ASP A 86 2.26 -5.15 -17.24
N GLY A 87 2.87 -4.11 -16.66
CA GLY A 87 2.55 -2.71 -16.91
C GLY A 87 1.51 -2.10 -15.97
N ARG A 88 0.88 -2.88 -15.08
CA ARG A 88 -0.04 -2.33 -14.06
C ARG A 88 0.72 -1.50 -13.03
N ILE A 89 0.12 -0.39 -12.63
CA ILE A 89 0.72 0.57 -11.71
C ILE A 89 -0.32 0.96 -10.66
N TRP A 90 0.11 1.07 -9.42
CA TRP A 90 -0.68 1.58 -8.30
C TRP A 90 0.15 2.59 -7.52
N HIS A 91 -0.46 3.73 -7.22
CA HIS A 91 0.09 4.73 -6.30
C HIS A 91 -0.85 4.84 -5.10
N ASN A 92 -0.27 4.87 -3.92
CA ASN A 92 -1.00 5.13 -2.68
C ASN A 92 -0.24 6.21 -1.90
N PRO A 93 -0.75 7.47 -1.88
CA PRO A 93 -0.10 8.57 -1.18
C PRO A 93 -0.03 8.27 0.32
N ALA A 94 1.00 8.81 1.00
CA ALA A 94 1.09 8.68 2.44
C ALA A 94 -0.11 9.33 3.13
N THR A 95 -0.61 8.69 4.18
CA THR A 95 -1.62 9.31 5.04
C THR A 95 -0.98 10.49 5.76
N GLN A 96 -1.62 11.65 5.76
CA GLN A 96 -1.14 12.82 6.52
C GLN A 96 -1.20 12.47 8.01
N GLN A 97 -0.04 12.30 8.62
CA GLN A 97 0.14 12.04 10.05
C GLN A 97 1.37 12.78 10.55
N ASP A 98 1.39 13.11 11.83
CA ASP A 98 2.58 13.63 12.47
C ASP A 98 3.66 12.52 12.49
N VAL A 99 4.78 12.79 11.87
CA VAL A 99 5.92 11.86 11.79
C VAL A 99 6.86 12.14 12.97
N PHE A 100 7.00 11.17 13.86
CA PHE A 100 7.94 11.25 14.99
C PHE A 100 9.23 10.48 14.71
N ASP A 101 9.12 9.25 14.17
CA ASP A 101 10.28 8.42 13.84
C ASP A 101 9.95 7.53 12.64
N VAL A 102 10.85 7.52 11.66
CA VAL A 102 10.68 6.69 10.44
C VAL A 102 11.27 5.29 10.57
N SER A 103 11.88 4.96 11.72
CA SER A 103 12.51 3.67 11.96
C SER A 103 11.49 2.53 11.93
N GLY A 104 11.77 1.50 11.14
CA GLY A 104 10.91 0.32 11.00
C GLY A 104 9.72 0.48 10.04
N ALA A 105 9.52 1.66 9.44
CA ALA A 105 8.43 1.87 8.48
C ALA A 105 8.56 0.94 7.26
N GLY A 106 9.76 0.81 6.69
CA GLY A 106 10.03 -0.09 5.56
C GLY A 106 9.76 -1.56 5.91
N ASP A 107 10.26 -2.01 7.06
CA ASP A 107 10.04 -3.38 7.56
C ASP A 107 8.54 -3.66 7.77
N THR A 108 7.80 -2.67 8.28
CA THR A 108 6.34 -2.76 8.45
C THR A 108 5.62 -2.88 7.10
N VAL A 109 6.04 -2.12 6.08
CA VAL A 109 5.52 -2.26 4.72
C VAL A 109 5.75 -3.67 4.20
N VAL A 110 6.98 -4.19 4.29
CA VAL A 110 7.34 -5.55 3.85
C VAL A 110 6.47 -6.60 4.53
N ALA A 111 6.40 -6.57 5.87
CA ALA A 111 5.64 -7.53 6.65
C ALA A 111 4.14 -7.47 6.34
N THR A 112 3.57 -6.26 6.27
CA THR A 112 2.13 -6.08 6.01
C THR A 112 1.76 -6.46 4.57
N MET A 113 2.60 -6.13 3.60
CA MET A 113 2.39 -6.53 2.21
C MET A 113 2.36 -8.05 2.05
N ILE A 114 3.36 -8.77 2.60
CA ILE A 114 3.39 -10.23 2.44
C ILE A 114 2.23 -10.92 3.16
N CYS A 115 1.86 -10.44 4.35
CA CYS A 115 0.67 -10.95 5.07
C CYS A 115 -0.63 -10.71 4.29
N SER A 116 -0.78 -9.53 3.70
CA SER A 116 -1.94 -9.17 2.88
C SER A 116 -2.04 -10.02 1.62
N ILE A 117 -0.91 -10.26 0.94
CA ILE A 117 -0.82 -11.13 -0.23
C ILE A 117 -1.14 -12.59 0.14
N ALA A 118 -0.59 -13.08 1.24
CA ALA A 118 -0.88 -14.42 1.75
C ALA A 118 -2.36 -14.60 2.14
N ALA A 119 -3.03 -13.54 2.57
CA ALA A 119 -4.47 -13.50 2.82
C ALA A 119 -5.32 -13.31 1.55
N ASN A 120 -4.72 -13.38 0.36
CA ASN A 120 -5.37 -13.17 -0.95
C ASN A 120 -6.08 -11.82 -1.11
N LEU A 121 -5.60 -10.77 -0.44
CA LEU A 121 -6.11 -9.42 -0.65
C LEU A 121 -5.68 -8.90 -2.03
N SER A 122 -6.51 -8.03 -2.62
CA SER A 122 -6.14 -7.36 -3.86
C SER A 122 -4.89 -6.49 -3.65
N MET A 123 -4.08 -6.28 -4.70
CA MET A 123 -2.89 -5.40 -4.63
C MET A 123 -3.23 -4.01 -4.10
N ARG A 124 -4.33 -3.43 -4.55
CA ARG A 124 -4.83 -2.14 -4.08
C ARG A 124 -5.08 -2.16 -2.56
N THR A 125 -5.76 -3.18 -2.08
CA THR A 125 -6.09 -3.33 -0.66
C THR A 125 -4.83 -3.57 0.19
N ALA A 126 -3.94 -4.47 -0.26
CA ALA A 126 -2.67 -4.74 0.39
C ALA A 126 -1.83 -3.45 0.54
N LEU A 127 -1.79 -2.64 -0.51
CA LEU A 127 -1.08 -1.37 -0.52
C LEU A 127 -1.67 -0.35 0.47
N HIS A 128 -3.00 -0.24 0.55
CA HIS A 128 -3.66 0.63 1.53
C HIS A 128 -3.36 0.21 2.97
N VAL A 129 -3.46 -1.10 3.26
CA VAL A 129 -3.17 -1.62 4.61
C VAL A 129 -1.70 -1.42 4.97
N ALA A 130 -0.78 -1.69 4.04
CA ALA A 130 0.66 -1.51 4.29
C ALA A 130 1.03 -0.04 4.53
N ASN A 131 0.47 0.87 3.73
CA ASN A 131 0.71 2.30 3.88
C ASN A 131 0.13 2.85 5.20
N GLY A 132 -1.08 2.42 5.56
CA GLY A 132 -1.71 2.79 6.84
C GLY A 132 -0.94 2.23 8.04
N ALA A 133 -0.46 0.98 7.95
CA ALA A 133 0.36 0.36 8.98
C ALA A 133 1.70 1.11 9.17
N ALA A 134 2.37 1.47 8.08
CA ALA A 134 3.57 2.31 8.12
C ALA A 134 3.27 3.68 8.76
N GLY A 135 2.13 4.30 8.42
CA GLY A 135 1.67 5.55 9.04
C GLY A 135 1.55 5.44 10.56
N ILE A 136 0.92 4.38 11.07
CA ILE A 136 0.83 4.13 12.52
C ILE A 136 2.22 4.06 13.15
N VAL A 137 3.14 3.31 12.53
CA VAL A 137 4.51 3.13 13.06
C VAL A 137 5.28 4.45 13.12
N VAL A 138 5.25 5.27 12.05
CA VAL A 138 5.97 6.56 12.04
C VAL A 138 5.37 7.60 12.98
N SER A 139 4.14 7.42 13.44
CA SER A 139 3.50 8.27 14.46
C SER A 139 3.91 7.94 15.89
N LYS A 140 4.76 6.94 16.09
CA LYS A 140 5.26 6.53 17.41
C LYS A 140 6.72 6.94 17.57
N VAL A 141 7.17 7.03 18.80
CA VAL A 141 8.57 7.33 19.13
C VAL A 141 9.37 6.03 19.17
N GLY A 142 10.48 5.97 18.44
CA GLY A 142 11.35 4.79 18.35
C GLY A 142 10.80 3.68 17.47
N THR A 143 11.53 2.58 17.36
CA THR A 143 11.08 1.40 16.59
C THR A 143 9.87 0.77 17.26
N TYR A 144 8.72 0.88 16.61
CA TYR A 144 7.44 0.44 17.13
C TYR A 144 6.92 -0.78 16.35
N PRO A 145 6.66 -1.92 17.01
CA PRO A 145 5.99 -3.06 16.39
C PRO A 145 4.50 -2.80 16.31
N ILE A 146 3.92 -2.86 15.12
CA ILE A 146 2.46 -2.71 14.97
C ILE A 146 1.74 -3.88 15.63
N HIS A 147 0.70 -3.61 16.40
CA HIS A 147 -0.09 -4.61 17.09
C HIS A 147 -1.30 -5.05 16.26
N ARG A 148 -1.73 -6.30 16.50
CA ARG A 148 -2.88 -6.89 15.79
C ARG A 148 -4.14 -6.02 15.85
N GLN A 149 -4.43 -5.42 17.02
CA GLN A 149 -5.61 -4.57 17.18
C GLN A 149 -5.54 -3.33 16.29
N GLU A 150 -4.37 -2.68 16.19
CA GLU A 150 -4.18 -1.52 15.34
C GLU A 150 -4.40 -1.85 13.85
N LEU A 151 -3.99 -3.05 13.41
CA LEU A 151 -4.27 -3.53 12.05
C LEU A 151 -5.76 -3.82 11.82
N ILE A 152 -6.46 -4.34 12.83
CA ILE A 152 -7.91 -4.55 12.76
C ILE A 152 -8.63 -3.22 12.68
N ASP A 153 -8.29 -2.26 13.53
CA ASP A 153 -8.90 -0.93 13.56
C ASP A 153 -8.64 -0.19 12.24
N LEU A 154 -7.40 -0.28 11.71
CA LEU A 154 -7.06 0.22 10.38
C LEU A 154 -7.91 -0.44 9.30
N TRP A 155 -8.04 -1.76 9.32
CA TRP A 155 -8.85 -2.49 8.35
C TRP A 155 -10.32 -2.08 8.40
N MET A 156 -10.89 -1.93 9.59
CA MET A 156 -12.27 -1.49 9.78
C MET A 156 -12.47 -0.07 9.23
N SER A 157 -11.55 0.86 9.54
CA SER A 157 -11.61 2.23 9.00
C SER A 157 -11.52 2.29 7.48
N LEU A 158 -10.73 1.40 6.85
CA LEU A 158 -10.65 1.29 5.40
C LEU A 158 -11.93 0.72 4.78
N GLN A 159 -12.66 -0.13 5.50
CA GLN A 159 -13.96 -0.64 5.05
C GLN A 159 -15.05 0.43 5.20
N GLU A 160 -15.05 1.17 6.31
CA GLU A 160 -15.95 2.30 6.53
C GLU A 160 -15.69 3.42 5.52
N GLY A 161 -14.42 3.76 5.25
CA GLY A 161 -14.02 4.72 4.21
C GLY A 161 -14.45 4.32 2.80
N LYS A 162 -14.58 3.03 2.49
CA LYS A 162 -15.15 2.58 1.20
C LYS A 162 -16.62 2.87 1.07
N SER A 163 -17.37 2.98 2.18
CA SER A 163 -18.75 3.46 2.17
C SER A 163 -18.85 4.98 2.04
N ILE A 164 -17.78 5.72 2.34
CA ILE A 164 -17.70 7.20 2.27
C ILE A 164 -17.07 7.68 0.95
N GLU A 165 -16.28 6.86 0.23
CA GLU A 165 -15.61 7.27 -1.02
C GLU A 165 -16.56 7.59 -2.20
N LYS A 166 -17.86 7.35 -2.07
CA LYS A 166 -18.87 7.93 -2.96
C LYS A 166 -19.62 9.03 -2.20
N SER A 167 -18.95 10.09 -1.86
CA SER A 167 -19.55 11.22 -1.13
C SER A 167 -20.60 12.02 -1.94
N LEU A 168 -20.78 11.69 -3.22
CA LEU A 168 -21.81 12.32 -4.08
C LEU A 168 -22.56 11.23 -4.85
N TYR A 169 -23.72 10.88 -4.34
CA TYR A 169 -24.68 10.04 -5.07
C TYR A 169 -25.65 10.95 -5.83
N SER A 170 -26.00 10.56 -7.04
CA SER A 170 -27.17 11.14 -7.70
C SER A 170 -28.43 10.80 -6.91
N TRP A 171 -29.48 11.59 -7.10
CA TRP A 171 -30.76 11.35 -6.42
C TRP A 171 -31.32 9.93 -6.67
N GLU A 172 -31.19 9.41 -7.87
CA GLU A 172 -31.66 8.07 -8.23
C GLU A 172 -30.81 6.95 -7.61
N GLU A 173 -29.48 7.14 -7.54
CA GLU A 173 -28.58 6.19 -6.85
C GLU A 173 -28.88 6.13 -5.35
N MET A 174 -29.06 7.30 -4.71
CA MET A 174 -29.38 7.37 -3.29
C MET A 174 -30.73 6.72 -2.97
N LYS A 175 -31.74 6.96 -3.80
CA LYS A 175 -33.07 6.34 -3.65
C LYS A 175 -33.01 4.81 -3.71
N THR A 176 -32.17 4.28 -4.60
CA THR A 176 -31.95 2.83 -4.71
C THR A 176 -31.26 2.25 -3.47
N LEU A 177 -30.22 2.91 -2.99
CA LEU A 177 -29.49 2.51 -1.80
C LEU A 177 -30.36 2.55 -0.54
N VAL A 178 -31.11 3.62 -0.34
CA VAL A 178 -32.05 3.74 0.80
C VAL A 178 -33.05 2.59 0.82
N ARG A 179 -33.62 2.23 -0.32
CA ARG A 179 -34.52 1.09 -0.41
C ARG A 179 -33.83 -0.22 -0.06
N GLN A 180 -32.63 -0.43 -0.58
CA GLN A 180 -31.85 -1.64 -0.30
C GLN A 180 -31.55 -1.80 1.22
N TRP A 181 -31.18 -0.71 1.90
CA TRP A 181 -30.96 -0.73 3.35
C TRP A 181 -32.24 -0.98 4.13
N GLN A 182 -33.35 -0.35 3.73
CA GLN A 182 -34.67 -0.60 4.34
C GLN A 182 -35.13 -2.05 4.16
N ASP A 183 -34.90 -2.64 2.99
CA ASP A 183 -35.22 -4.04 2.71
C ASP A 183 -34.36 -5.02 3.54
N GLN A 184 -33.16 -4.59 3.96
CA GLN A 184 -32.27 -5.32 4.88
C GLN A 184 -32.65 -5.13 6.36
N GLY A 185 -33.63 -4.29 6.64
CA GLY A 185 -34.09 -3.98 8.00
C GLY A 185 -33.37 -2.83 8.69
N ASP A 186 -32.54 -2.10 7.94
CA ASP A 186 -31.79 -0.95 8.48
C ASP A 186 -32.70 0.27 8.66
N THR A 187 -32.43 1.06 9.71
CA THR A 187 -33.05 2.37 9.91
C THR A 187 -32.21 3.46 9.26
N VAL A 188 -32.72 4.06 8.18
CA VAL A 188 -32.02 5.13 7.49
C VAL A 188 -32.41 6.48 8.10
N VAL A 189 -31.42 7.22 8.59
CA VAL A 189 -31.59 8.57 9.16
C VAL A 189 -30.94 9.58 8.21
N PHE A 190 -31.68 10.63 7.86
CA PHE A 190 -31.19 11.76 7.09
C PHE A 190 -30.89 12.95 7.99
N THR A 191 -29.75 13.60 7.76
CA THR A 191 -29.43 14.89 8.38
C THR A 191 -28.80 15.82 7.36
N ASN A 192 -28.94 17.12 7.54
CA ASN A 192 -28.25 18.13 6.75
C ASN A 192 -27.56 19.13 7.65
N GLY A 193 -26.46 19.71 7.19
CA GLY A 193 -25.70 20.72 7.94
C GLY A 193 -24.49 21.22 7.16
N CYS A 194 -23.82 22.25 7.65
CA CYS A 194 -22.54 22.68 7.13
C CYS A 194 -21.44 21.80 7.74
N PHE A 195 -21.09 20.73 7.02
CA PHE A 195 -20.07 19.76 7.45
C PHE A 195 -18.76 20.02 6.69
N ASP A 196 -18.19 21.23 6.85
CA ASP A 196 -16.93 21.59 6.21
C ASP A 196 -15.78 20.70 6.72
N ILE A 197 -15.80 20.35 8.01
CA ILE A 197 -14.88 19.39 8.64
C ILE A 197 -15.71 18.51 9.58
N LEU A 198 -15.76 17.21 9.29
CA LEU A 198 -16.36 16.24 10.18
C LEU A 198 -15.42 15.96 11.37
N HIS A 199 -15.93 16.05 12.58
CA HIS A 199 -15.22 15.70 13.81
C HIS A 199 -16.13 14.89 14.74
N ARG A 200 -15.56 14.30 15.80
CA ARG A 200 -16.30 13.43 16.74
C ARG A 200 -17.52 14.08 17.41
N GLY A 201 -17.66 15.40 17.32
CA GLY A 201 -18.83 16.12 17.84
C GLY A 201 -20.04 16.14 16.89
N HIS A 202 -19.86 15.74 15.64
CA HIS A 202 -20.94 15.58 14.68
C HIS A 202 -21.48 14.16 14.70
#